data_7408069e907da5e2e47986c992874338
#
_entry.id   7408069e907da5e2e47986c992874338
#
_cell.length_a   1.000
_cell.length_b   1.000
_cell.length_c   1.000
_cell.angle_alpha   90.00
_cell.angle_beta   90.00
_cell.angle_gamma   90.00
#
_symmetry.space_group_name_H-M   'P 1'
#
loop_
_entity.id
_entity.type
_entity.pdbx_description
1 polymer ?
#
loop_
_entity_poly.entity_id
_entity_poly.type
_entity_poly.pdbx_seq_one_letter_code
_entity_poly.pdbx_strand_id
1 'polypeptide(L)'
;MENKMCTEIRRVFLKYIVLKVIKDKPTPSYNIIKTIRLRSKGCSIPSTGSIYPILESLESNGLIHSKEMEERRRKVYSITSKGIVALDHMTQKRLELLDEMSQIIDIMTEGNGSSDTGDEVGNIRSLDQQPEKTHNGNSQTLQTDDNRR
;
A
#
# COMPACT_ATOMS: atom_id res chain seq x y z
N MET A 1 4.82 17.46 -23.59
CA MET A 1 4.95 18.39 -22.43
C MET A 1 4.36 17.68 -21.21
N GLU A 2 5.18 17.21 -20.28
CA GLU A 2 4.65 16.77 -19.00
C GLU A 2 4.03 17.99 -18.29
N ASN A 3 2.78 17.85 -17.92
CA ASN A 3 2.07 18.91 -17.22
C ASN A 3 2.75 19.15 -15.86
N LYS A 4 3.16 20.37 -15.59
CA LYS A 4 3.82 20.78 -14.34
C LYS A 4 3.07 20.26 -13.09
N MET A 5 1.74 20.22 -13.16
CA MET A 5 0.88 19.71 -12.10
C MET A 5 1.10 18.19 -11.86
N CYS A 6 1.22 17.38 -12.91
CA CYS A 6 1.51 15.95 -12.77
C CYS A 6 2.87 15.70 -12.15
N THR A 7 3.87 16.54 -12.47
CA THR A 7 5.21 16.43 -11.90
C THR A 7 5.21 16.74 -10.40
N GLU A 8 4.49 17.78 -9.97
CA GLU A 8 4.39 18.12 -8.54
C GLU A 8 3.62 17.07 -7.74
N ILE A 9 2.50 16.55 -8.26
CA ILE A 9 1.76 15.45 -7.63
C ILE A 9 2.65 14.22 -7.46
N ARG A 10 3.41 13.86 -8.51
CA ARG A 10 4.36 12.75 -8.47
C ARG A 10 5.44 12.97 -7.40
N ARG A 11 5.98 14.19 -7.29
CA ARG A 11 7.00 14.55 -6.32
C ARG A 11 6.49 14.44 -4.88
N VAL A 12 5.28 14.94 -4.60
CA VAL A 12 4.64 14.83 -3.28
C VAL A 12 4.40 13.35 -2.93
N PHE A 13 3.94 12.57 -3.89
CA PHE A 13 3.72 11.14 -3.72
C PHE A 13 5.03 10.39 -3.40
N LEU A 14 6.11 10.70 -4.10
CA LEU A 14 7.43 10.09 -3.85
C LEU A 14 7.98 10.45 -2.47
N LYS A 15 7.81 11.69 -2.01
CA LYS A 15 8.19 12.10 -0.63
C LYS A 15 7.47 11.23 0.41
N TYR A 16 6.18 11.03 0.25
CA TYR A 16 5.39 10.17 1.11
C TYR A 16 5.90 8.73 1.11
N ILE A 17 6.13 8.13 -0.07
CA ILE A 17 6.61 6.76 -0.17
C ILE A 17 7.99 6.59 0.46
N VAL A 18 8.91 7.52 0.24
CA VAL A 18 10.25 7.49 0.84
C VAL A 18 10.15 7.50 2.36
N LEU A 19 9.37 8.42 2.95
CA LEU A 19 9.15 8.47 4.39
C LEU A 19 8.54 7.16 4.92
N LYS A 20 7.58 6.60 4.19
CA LYS A 20 6.95 5.32 4.54
C LYS A 20 7.94 4.15 4.55
N VAL A 21 8.89 4.12 3.61
CA VAL A 21 9.92 3.07 3.52
C VAL A 21 10.92 3.14 4.66
N ILE A 22 11.28 4.35 5.10
CA ILE A 22 12.30 4.54 6.16
C ILE A 22 11.70 4.67 7.56
N LYS A 23 10.35 4.63 7.70
CA LYS A 23 9.67 4.79 8.98
C LYS A 23 10.15 3.78 10.02
N ASP A 24 10.26 2.53 9.62
CA ASP A 24 10.45 1.42 10.57
C ASP A 24 11.92 1.17 10.90
N LYS A 25 12.82 1.49 9.99
CA LYS A 25 14.27 1.28 10.18
C LYS A 25 15.13 2.15 9.29
N PRO A 26 16.34 2.49 9.75
CA PRO A 26 17.34 3.16 8.92
C PRO A 26 17.58 2.36 7.63
N THR A 27 17.53 3.04 6.50
CA THR A 27 17.55 2.37 5.19
C THR A 27 18.53 3.07 4.22
N PRO A 28 19.47 2.33 3.61
CA PRO A 28 20.34 2.87 2.57
C PRO A 28 19.55 3.29 1.32
N SER A 29 20.04 4.32 0.61
CA SER A 29 19.41 4.85 -0.62
C SER A 29 19.08 3.77 -1.65
N TYR A 30 19.98 2.82 -1.84
CA TYR A 30 19.77 1.69 -2.77
C TYR A 30 18.55 0.83 -2.36
N ASN A 31 18.41 0.53 -1.08
CA ASN A 31 17.29 -0.25 -0.58
C ASN A 31 15.97 0.51 -0.67
N ILE A 32 15.99 1.84 -0.50
CA ILE A 32 14.82 2.70 -0.71
C ILE A 32 14.34 2.54 -2.17
N ILE A 33 15.24 2.70 -3.14
CA ILE A 33 14.95 2.58 -4.56
C ILE A 33 14.42 1.17 -4.89
N LYS A 34 15.09 0.13 -4.39
CA LYS A 34 14.69 -1.27 -4.58
C LYS A 34 13.28 -1.54 -4.03
N THR A 35 12.99 -1.05 -2.83
CA THR A 35 11.69 -1.24 -2.19
C THR A 35 10.58 -0.53 -2.96
N ILE A 36 10.82 0.70 -3.43
CA ILE A 36 9.86 1.44 -4.25
C ILE A 36 9.57 0.68 -5.55
N ARG A 37 10.60 0.17 -6.23
CA ARG A 37 10.44 -0.62 -7.45
C ARG A 37 9.61 -1.88 -7.24
N LEU A 38 9.89 -2.63 -6.18
CA LEU A 38 9.18 -3.87 -5.87
C LEU A 38 7.71 -3.65 -5.53
N ARG A 39 7.39 -2.52 -4.88
CA ARG A 39 6.03 -2.20 -4.44
C ARG A 39 5.19 -1.49 -5.50
N SER A 40 5.80 -0.90 -6.51
CA SER A 40 5.09 -0.12 -7.54
C SER A 40 4.31 -0.98 -8.54
N LYS A 41 4.47 -2.31 -8.54
CA LYS A 41 3.70 -3.26 -9.38
C LYS A 41 3.51 -2.80 -10.84
N GLY A 42 4.56 -2.24 -11.45
CA GLY A 42 4.49 -1.74 -12.83
C GLY A 42 3.93 -0.32 -13.02
N CYS A 43 3.47 0.34 -11.96
CA CYS A 43 3.24 1.78 -12.01
C CYS A 43 4.55 2.52 -12.26
N SER A 44 4.48 3.68 -12.92
CA SER A 44 5.64 4.50 -13.30
C SER A 44 6.71 4.53 -12.22
N ILE A 45 7.80 3.78 -12.44
CA ILE A 45 8.90 3.64 -11.49
C ILE A 45 9.72 4.93 -11.57
N PRO A 46 9.93 5.63 -10.44
CA PRO A 46 10.81 6.79 -10.45
C PRO A 46 12.22 6.34 -10.83
N SER A 47 12.84 7.09 -11.75
CA SER A 47 14.25 6.90 -12.06
C SER A 47 15.12 7.12 -10.81
N THR A 48 16.28 6.52 -10.78
CA THR A 48 17.27 6.77 -9.72
C THR A 48 17.55 8.26 -9.54
N GLY A 49 17.59 9.01 -10.66
CA GLY A 49 17.78 10.46 -10.66
C GLY A 49 16.64 11.25 -10.01
N SER A 50 15.44 10.68 -9.90
CA SER A 50 14.30 11.34 -9.23
C SER A 50 14.31 11.18 -7.71
N ILE A 51 14.97 10.15 -7.19
CA ILE A 51 14.96 9.85 -5.74
C ILE A 51 15.96 10.72 -4.97
N TYR A 52 17.15 10.96 -5.51
CA TYR A 52 18.15 11.77 -4.81
C TYR A 52 17.70 13.20 -4.51
N PRO A 53 17.11 13.96 -5.44
CA PRO A 53 16.55 15.27 -5.14
C PRO A 53 15.45 15.25 -4.07
N ILE A 54 14.71 14.13 -3.98
CA ILE A 54 13.69 13.96 -2.94
C ILE A 54 14.33 13.73 -1.57
N LEU A 55 15.35 12.88 -1.50
CA LEU A 55 16.10 12.66 -0.26
C LEU A 55 16.74 13.95 0.24
N GLU A 56 17.38 14.72 -0.63
CA GLU A 56 17.94 16.03 -0.31
C GLU A 56 16.88 17.01 0.18
N SER A 57 15.72 17.05 -0.50
CA SER A 57 14.61 17.90 -0.08
C SER A 57 14.04 17.50 1.29
N LEU A 58 13.92 16.21 1.57
CA LEU A 58 13.44 15.73 2.87
C LEU A 58 14.45 16.04 3.98
N GLU A 59 15.74 15.89 3.71
CA GLU A 59 16.83 16.17 4.64
C GLU A 59 16.94 17.66 4.95
N SER A 60 16.90 18.54 3.93
CA SER A 60 16.90 19.99 4.11
C SER A 60 15.69 20.51 4.87
N ASN A 61 14.56 19.83 4.79
CA ASN A 61 13.37 20.15 5.60
C ASN A 61 13.41 19.50 7.01
N GLY A 62 14.47 18.77 7.35
CA GLY A 62 14.63 18.11 8.63
C GLY A 62 13.67 16.96 8.90
N LEU A 63 13.10 16.37 7.84
CA LEU A 63 12.18 15.24 7.96
C LEU A 63 12.90 13.90 8.05
N ILE A 64 14.12 13.85 7.51
CA ILE A 64 15.04 12.73 7.59
C ILE A 64 16.43 13.25 7.93
N HIS A 65 17.30 12.37 8.38
CA HIS A 65 18.72 12.61 8.47
C HIS A 65 19.50 11.46 7.85
N SER A 66 20.67 11.76 7.32
CA SER A 66 21.57 10.74 6.80
C SER A 66 22.80 10.57 7.70
N LYS A 67 23.30 9.33 7.74
CA LYS A 67 24.56 8.98 8.36
C LYS A 67 25.41 8.20 7.36
N GLU A 68 26.66 8.57 7.20
CA GLU A 68 27.60 7.80 6.40
C GLU A 68 28.05 6.55 7.19
N MET A 69 28.01 5.39 6.54
CA MET A 69 28.60 4.17 7.07
C MET A 69 30.02 4.04 6.53
N GLU A 70 31.00 3.98 7.42
CA GLU A 70 32.44 3.97 7.10
C GLU A 70 32.86 2.81 6.20
N GLU A 71 32.24 1.63 6.37
CA GLU A 71 32.65 0.41 5.65
C GLU A 71 32.42 0.45 4.13
N ARG A 72 31.50 1.29 3.60
CA ARG A 72 31.17 1.31 2.16
C ARG A 72 30.82 2.68 1.60
N ARG A 73 31.11 3.78 2.26
CA ARG A 73 30.71 5.15 1.87
C ARG A 73 29.23 5.25 1.46
N ARG A 74 28.35 4.55 2.18
CA ARG A 74 26.92 4.53 1.88
C ARG A 74 26.16 5.39 2.87
N LYS A 75 25.33 6.29 2.35
CA LYS A 75 24.41 7.06 3.18
C LYS A 75 23.23 6.19 3.58
N VAL A 76 22.96 6.11 4.86
CA VAL A 76 21.79 5.48 5.47
C VAL A 76 20.88 6.59 5.98
N TYR A 77 19.63 6.54 5.60
CA TYR A 77 18.62 7.55 5.95
C TYR A 77 17.72 7.04 7.06
N SER A 78 17.41 7.91 8.00
CA SER A 78 16.52 7.66 9.12
C SER A 78 15.49 8.77 9.20
N ILE A 79 14.27 8.43 9.57
CA ILE A 79 13.19 9.40 9.78
C ILE A 79 13.40 10.13 11.11
N THR A 80 13.08 11.42 11.15
CA THR A 80 13.10 12.23 12.39
C THR A 80 11.71 12.23 13.03
N SER A 81 11.61 12.71 14.28
CA SER A 81 10.32 12.93 14.93
C SER A 81 9.42 13.88 14.10
N LYS A 82 10.01 14.94 13.53
CA LYS A 82 9.33 15.84 12.59
C LYS A 82 8.86 15.11 11.34
N GLY A 83 9.66 14.17 10.81
CA GLY A 83 9.32 13.34 9.67
C GLY A 83 8.16 12.40 9.95
N ILE A 84 8.07 11.84 11.16
CA ILE A 84 6.95 10.99 11.58
C ILE A 84 5.64 11.80 11.58
N VAL A 85 5.64 12.97 12.22
CA VAL A 85 4.47 13.86 12.24
C VAL A 85 4.05 14.25 10.83
N ALA A 86 5.01 14.61 9.97
CA ALA A 86 4.73 14.95 8.58
C ALA A 86 4.15 13.76 7.80
N LEU A 87 4.66 12.55 8.02
CA LEU A 87 4.15 11.33 7.38
C LEU A 87 2.70 11.04 7.82
N ASP A 88 2.38 11.17 9.10
CA ASP A 88 1.04 10.94 9.63
C ASP A 88 0.06 11.98 9.07
N HIS A 89 0.44 13.25 9.01
CA HIS A 89 -0.36 14.29 8.37
C HIS A 89 -0.59 14.04 6.87
N MET A 90 0.45 13.63 6.15
CA MET A 90 0.33 13.26 4.74
C MET A 90 -0.59 12.05 4.55
N THR A 91 -0.57 11.09 5.46
CA THR A 91 -1.44 9.91 5.43
C THR A 91 -2.89 10.31 5.63
N GLN A 92 -3.16 11.15 6.63
CA GLN A 92 -4.50 11.63 6.94
C GLN A 92 -5.10 12.41 5.76
N LYS A 93 -4.36 13.36 5.20
CA LYS A 93 -4.80 14.13 4.03
C LYS A 93 -5.15 13.26 2.82
N ARG A 94 -4.46 12.15 2.63
CA ARG A 94 -4.76 11.23 1.53
C ARG A 94 -6.01 10.42 1.78
N LEU A 95 -6.27 10.02 3.01
CA LEU A 95 -7.50 9.33 3.37
C LEU A 95 -8.71 10.26 3.20
N GLU A 96 -8.61 11.51 3.64
CA GLU A 96 -9.63 12.54 3.44
C GLU A 96 -9.94 12.72 1.94
N LEU A 97 -8.91 12.86 1.10
CA LEU A 97 -9.09 13.01 -0.35
C LEU A 97 -9.74 11.78 -1.00
N LEU A 98 -9.39 10.58 -0.58
CA LEU A 98 -10.01 9.35 -1.09
C LEU A 98 -11.48 9.27 -0.70
N ASP A 99 -11.83 9.68 0.52
CA ASP A 99 -13.20 9.72 0.99
C ASP A 99 -14.04 10.75 0.21
N GLU A 100 -13.52 11.97 0.01
CA GLU A 100 -14.13 13.00 -0.83
C GLU A 100 -14.37 12.51 -2.27
N MET A 101 -13.37 11.85 -2.86
CA MET A 101 -13.50 11.29 -4.22
C MET A 101 -14.55 10.18 -4.29
N SER A 102 -14.65 9.33 -3.27
CA SER A 102 -15.67 8.29 -3.20
C SER A 102 -17.06 8.90 -3.16
N GLN A 103 -17.29 9.92 -2.33
CA GLN A 103 -18.57 10.61 -2.24
C GLN A 103 -18.98 11.25 -3.56
N ILE A 104 -18.05 11.87 -4.29
CA ILE A 104 -18.32 12.46 -5.61
C ILE A 104 -18.75 11.38 -6.61
N ILE A 105 -18.06 10.22 -6.62
CA ILE A 105 -18.40 9.10 -7.49
C ILE A 105 -19.81 8.57 -7.18
N ASP A 106 -20.15 8.42 -5.90
CA ASP A 106 -21.47 7.96 -5.47
C ASP A 106 -22.57 8.90 -5.95
N ILE A 107 -22.40 10.23 -5.77
CA ILE A 107 -23.34 11.26 -6.28
C ILE A 107 -23.49 11.17 -7.81
N MET A 108 -22.39 10.95 -8.53
CA MET A 108 -22.44 10.86 -10.00
C MET A 108 -23.09 9.56 -10.49
N THR A 109 -23.02 8.47 -9.72
CA THR A 109 -23.66 7.20 -10.06
C THR A 109 -25.14 7.17 -9.70
N GLU A 110 -25.54 7.78 -8.60
CA GLU A 110 -26.96 7.89 -8.20
C GLU A 110 -27.77 8.84 -9.11
N GLY A 111 -27.13 9.85 -9.70
CA GLY A 111 -27.75 10.79 -10.64
C GLY A 111 -28.12 10.20 -12.01
N ASN A 112 -27.75 8.96 -12.32
CA ASN A 112 -28.01 8.32 -13.61
C ASN A 112 -29.09 7.25 -13.57
N GLY A 113 -29.88 7.21 -12.50
CA GLY A 113 -30.93 6.23 -12.24
C GLY A 113 -32.34 6.79 -12.27
N SER A 114 -32.73 7.59 -13.31
CA SER A 114 -34.14 7.85 -13.59
C SER A 114 -34.37 8.14 -15.07
N SER A 115 -34.47 7.10 -15.83
CA SER A 115 -35.37 7.03 -16.99
C SER A 115 -35.84 5.59 -17.17
N ASP A 116 -37.00 5.36 -16.63
CA ASP A 116 -38.12 4.64 -17.16
C ASP A 116 -37.83 3.71 -18.36
N THR A 117 -37.87 2.42 -18.11
CA THR A 117 -38.54 1.44 -18.92
C THR A 117 -39.00 0.31 -18.01
N GLY A 118 -40.30 0.34 -17.70
CA GLY A 118 -40.94 -0.86 -17.25
C GLY A 118 -40.86 -1.90 -18.35
N ASP A 119 -40.47 -3.08 -17.95
CA ASP A 119 -41.11 -4.29 -18.45
C ASP A 119 -40.71 -5.45 -17.54
N GLU A 120 -41.75 -6.12 -17.15
CA GLU A 120 -41.76 -7.38 -16.41
C GLU A 120 -40.83 -8.43 -17.02
N VAL A 121 -40.10 -9.11 -16.21
CA VAL A 121 -39.96 -10.57 -16.27
C VAL A 121 -39.51 -11.05 -14.92
N GLY A 122 -40.36 -11.64 -14.12
CA GLY A 122 -40.42 -13.07 -14.00
C GLY A 122 -39.41 -13.63 -12.97
N ASN A 123 -39.86 -13.60 -11.73
CA ASN A 123 -39.84 -14.75 -10.82
C ASN A 123 -38.87 -15.88 -11.17
N ILE A 124 -37.74 -15.97 -10.48
CA ILE A 124 -37.13 -17.26 -10.23
C ILE A 124 -36.95 -17.41 -8.72
N ARG A 125 -37.85 -18.20 -8.17
CA ARG A 125 -37.80 -18.76 -6.82
C ARG A 125 -36.56 -19.61 -6.63
N SER A 126 -35.99 -19.45 -5.45
CA SER A 126 -35.65 -20.53 -4.48
C SER A 126 -35.22 -21.86 -5.07
N LEU A 127 -34.08 -22.27 -4.78
CA LEU A 127 -33.60 -23.63 -4.54
C LEU A 127 -32.19 -23.51 -3.96
N ASP A 128 -31.74 -24.09 -2.95
CA ASP A 128 -32.27 -24.95 -1.92
C ASP A 128 -31.22 -24.97 -0.82
N GLN A 129 -31.69 -24.86 0.35
CA GLN A 129 -30.95 -25.31 1.54
C GLN A 129 -30.87 -26.83 1.45
N GLN A 130 -29.71 -27.40 1.68
CA GLN A 130 -29.67 -28.57 2.55
C GLN A 130 -28.28 -28.82 3.10
N PRO A 131 -28.21 -29.17 4.39
CA PRO A 131 -26.99 -29.60 5.05
C PRO A 131 -26.88 -31.11 4.97
N GLU A 132 -25.75 -31.62 4.64
CA GLU A 132 -25.40 -33.03 4.85
C GLU A 132 -24.36 -33.14 5.95
N LYS A 133 -24.79 -33.54 7.09
CA LYS A 133 -24.73 -34.82 7.83
C LYS A 133 -23.36 -35.52 7.76
N THR A 134 -22.73 -35.37 8.91
CA THR A 134 -22.04 -36.38 9.71
C THR A 134 -22.04 -37.80 9.17
N HIS A 135 -20.90 -38.37 9.00
CA HIS A 135 -20.70 -39.76 9.29
C HIS A 135 -19.34 -40.00 9.98
N ASN A 136 -19.44 -40.32 11.10
CA ASN A 136 -18.83 -41.05 12.16
C ASN A 136 -18.32 -42.44 11.71
N GLY A 137 -17.21 -42.87 12.21
CA GLY A 137 -16.76 -44.27 12.08
C GLY A 137 -15.25 -44.36 12.12
N ASN A 138 -14.72 -44.35 13.22
CA ASN A 138 -14.44 -45.45 14.15
C ASN A 138 -13.12 -46.18 13.85
N SER A 139 -12.26 -46.10 14.83
CA SER A 139 -11.47 -47.17 15.44
C SER A 139 -10.33 -47.85 14.71
N GLN A 140 -9.24 -47.79 15.30
CA GLN A 140 -8.44 -48.83 15.98
C GLN A 140 -6.95 -48.58 15.73
N THR A 141 -6.31 -48.22 16.80
CA THR A 141 -5.46 -49.05 17.67
C THR A 141 -4.46 -49.94 16.99
N LEU A 142 -3.30 -49.78 17.43
CA LEU A 142 -2.27 -50.70 17.89
C LEU A 142 -0.90 -50.28 17.39
N GLN A 143 -0.10 -49.83 18.28
CA GLN A 143 0.85 -50.58 19.13
C GLN A 143 2.21 -50.80 18.45
N THR A 144 3.16 -50.24 19.13
CA THR A 144 4.42 -50.85 19.60
C THR A 144 5.40 -51.23 18.51
N ASP A 145 6.59 -50.97 18.65
CA ASP A 145 7.73 -51.26 19.50
C ASP A 145 8.95 -50.62 18.84
N ASP A 146 9.70 -49.97 19.60
CA ASP A 146 10.91 -50.39 20.27
C ASP A 146 12.11 -50.70 19.35
N ASN A 147 13.13 -50.09 19.77
CA ASN A 147 14.48 -50.62 19.86
C ASN A 147 15.57 -50.16 18.86
N ARG A 148 16.44 -49.44 19.49
CA ARG A 148 17.92 -49.64 19.44
C ARG A 148 18.64 -49.48 18.10
N ARG A 149 19.44 -48.58 18.01
CA ARG A 149 20.90 -48.53 18.23
C ARG A 149 21.47 -47.27 17.75
#